data_546c141e7f409386ccdc0d56d637693c
#
_entry.id   546c141e7f409386ccdc0d56d637693c
#
_cell.length_a   1.000
_cell.length_b   1.000
_cell.length_c   1.000
_cell.angle_alpha   90.00
_cell.angle_beta   90.00
_cell.angle_gamma   90.00
#
_symmetry.space_group_name_H-M   'P 1'
#
loop_
_entity.id
_entity.type
_entity.pdbx_description
1 polymer ?
#
loop_
_entity_poly.entity_id
_entity_poly.type
_entity_poly.pdbx_seq_one_letter_code
_entity_poly.pdbx_strand_id
1 'polypeptide(L)'
;MIQDFSHHSSPKVKSDLASQLEFFVLLARHGNLSAAARALDLTPPAATKRLAQLEEGLGVRLVNRTTRTSSLTPEGETYLHYATRILAELGEMEDAVAGTRSVPRGRLTVNASLGFGRTAIAPIVSGFAARYPQVEVQLDLSDRPVDLVADGIDLAIRFGALPDQRLVARRIMSNRRFLCAAPRYLERHGTPARLADLAAHQCIIHRQNDEAHGVWRLECDGRVETVKVQGRLASNDGDIALGWALDGHGILVRSEWDLARYVESGRLAIVLPQYVQPAADLFVVYPNRQHQSARARVFIDFLAEQLGPGPGAQIRLRSPA
;
A
#
# COMPACT_ATOMS: atom_id res chain seq x y z
N MET A 1 -42.09 -9.35 21.49
CA MET A 1 -42.07 -10.74 20.97
C MET A 1 -40.66 -10.94 20.38
N ILE A 2 -39.74 -11.36 21.22
CA ILE A 2 -38.31 -11.58 20.88
C ILE A 2 -38.23 -13.05 20.52
N GLN A 3 -37.93 -13.33 19.24
CA GLN A 3 -37.75 -14.71 18.79
C GLN A 3 -36.40 -15.24 19.28
N ASP A 4 -36.51 -16.39 19.89
CA ASP A 4 -35.50 -17.23 20.51
C ASP A 4 -34.50 -17.75 19.46
N PHE A 5 -33.26 -17.22 19.48
CA PHE A 5 -32.13 -17.76 18.70
C PHE A 5 -31.33 -18.74 19.58
N SER A 6 -31.94 -19.84 19.96
CA SER A 6 -31.25 -20.93 20.61
C SER A 6 -30.59 -21.88 19.61
N HIS A 7 -29.46 -21.45 19.03
CA HIS A 7 -28.45 -22.39 18.51
C HIS A 7 -27.27 -22.41 19.50
N HIS A 8 -27.38 -23.35 20.44
CA HIS A 8 -26.32 -23.70 21.37
C HIS A 8 -25.14 -24.32 20.62
N SER A 9 -24.23 -23.51 20.14
CA SER A 9 -22.88 -23.97 19.80
C SER A 9 -22.04 -23.96 21.07
N SER A 10 -21.72 -25.14 21.59
CA SER A 10 -20.87 -25.35 22.76
C SER A 10 -19.52 -24.60 22.61
N PRO A 11 -18.91 -24.11 23.70
CA PRO A 11 -17.60 -23.40 23.67
C PRO A 11 -16.47 -24.20 22.97
N LYS A 12 -16.52 -25.52 22.99
CA LYS A 12 -15.62 -26.42 22.26
C LYS A 12 -15.69 -26.27 20.73
N VAL A 13 -16.87 -25.94 20.18
CA VAL A 13 -17.05 -25.79 18.71
C VAL A 13 -16.40 -24.49 18.21
N LYS A 14 -16.38 -23.42 18.98
CA LYS A 14 -15.71 -22.16 18.59
C LYS A 14 -14.19 -22.28 18.62
N SER A 15 -13.63 -22.99 19.59
CA SER A 15 -12.19 -23.31 19.67
C SER A 15 -11.74 -24.19 18.52
N ASP A 16 -12.59 -25.09 18.04
CA ASP A 16 -12.30 -26.00 16.93
C ASP A 16 -12.32 -25.26 15.58
N LEU A 17 -13.27 -24.33 15.36
CA LEU A 17 -13.36 -23.57 14.11
C LEU A 17 -12.14 -22.67 13.89
N ALA A 18 -11.73 -21.87 14.86
CA ALA A 18 -10.56 -21.01 14.76
C ALA A 18 -9.30 -21.84 14.45
N SER A 19 -9.14 -22.95 15.16
CA SER A 19 -8.03 -23.88 14.92
C SER A 19 -8.08 -24.50 13.52
N GLN A 20 -9.26 -24.81 12.96
CA GLN A 20 -9.41 -25.32 11.60
C GLN A 20 -9.02 -24.25 10.56
N LEU A 21 -9.44 -23.00 10.77
CA LEU A 21 -9.07 -21.88 9.91
C LEU A 21 -7.56 -21.65 9.91
N GLU A 22 -6.92 -21.64 11.10
CA GLU A 22 -5.47 -21.50 11.25
C GLU A 22 -4.72 -22.62 10.54
N PHE A 23 -5.16 -23.86 10.71
CA PHE A 23 -4.59 -25.01 10.04
C PHE A 23 -4.59 -24.83 8.52
N PHE A 24 -5.72 -24.40 7.94
CA PHE A 24 -5.84 -24.26 6.49
C PHE A 24 -5.00 -23.11 5.96
N VAL A 25 -4.97 -21.97 6.67
CA VAL A 25 -4.11 -20.82 6.31
C VAL A 25 -2.64 -21.22 6.33
N LEU A 26 -2.18 -21.96 7.34
CA LEU A 26 -0.80 -22.45 7.40
C LEU A 26 -0.50 -23.47 6.29
N LEU A 27 -1.45 -24.35 5.98
CA LEU A 27 -1.31 -25.29 4.87
C LEU A 27 -1.12 -24.57 3.52
N ALA A 28 -1.94 -23.57 3.25
CA ALA A 28 -1.84 -22.76 2.04
C ALA A 28 -0.50 -22.01 1.94
N ARG A 29 -0.01 -21.46 3.06
CA ARG A 29 1.28 -20.75 3.12
C ARG A 29 2.47 -21.66 2.83
N HIS A 30 2.48 -22.86 3.39
CA HIS A 30 3.62 -23.78 3.24
C HIS A 30 3.59 -24.57 1.92
N GLY A 31 2.48 -24.59 1.21
CA GLY A 31 2.35 -25.29 -0.07
C GLY A 31 2.50 -26.82 0.01
N ASN A 32 2.69 -27.37 1.23
CA ASN A 32 2.69 -28.81 1.45
C ASN A 32 2.23 -29.19 2.86
N LEU A 33 1.59 -30.33 2.95
CA LEU A 33 0.96 -30.81 4.18
C LEU A 33 1.95 -31.15 5.29
N SER A 34 3.14 -31.65 4.93
CA SER A 34 4.16 -32.05 5.90
C SER A 34 4.82 -30.84 6.57
N ALA A 35 4.99 -29.73 5.84
CA ALA A 35 5.51 -28.50 6.41
C ALA A 35 4.48 -27.82 7.33
N ALA A 36 3.20 -27.78 6.90
CA ALA A 36 2.11 -27.28 7.74
C ALA A 36 1.95 -28.13 9.02
N ALA A 37 2.07 -29.44 8.92
CA ALA A 37 2.02 -30.34 10.07
C ALA A 37 3.10 -29.98 11.10
N ARG A 38 4.35 -29.81 10.66
CA ARG A 38 5.46 -29.43 11.55
C ARG A 38 5.23 -28.08 12.22
N ALA A 39 4.70 -27.10 11.50
CA ALA A 39 4.41 -25.76 12.03
C ALA A 39 3.32 -25.76 13.13
N LEU A 40 2.52 -26.83 13.19
CA LEU A 40 1.42 -27.01 14.15
C LEU A 40 1.69 -28.12 15.17
N ASP A 41 2.93 -28.65 15.24
CA ASP A 41 3.28 -29.79 16.09
C ASP A 41 2.39 -31.02 15.87
N LEU A 42 1.93 -31.21 14.60
CA LEU A 42 1.11 -32.34 14.19
C LEU A 42 1.96 -33.39 13.45
N THR A 43 1.53 -34.64 13.54
CA THR A 43 2.06 -35.68 12.65
C THR A 43 1.46 -35.55 11.24
N PRO A 44 2.18 -35.93 10.17
CA PRO A 44 1.64 -35.88 8.81
C PRO A 44 0.32 -36.65 8.62
N PRO A 45 0.10 -37.83 9.24
CA PRO A 45 -1.20 -38.50 9.20
C PRO A 45 -2.32 -37.68 9.88
N ALA A 46 -2.03 -37.00 11.00
CA ALA A 46 -3.00 -36.17 11.71
C ALA A 46 -3.40 -34.95 10.86
N ALA A 47 -2.43 -34.29 10.21
CA ALA A 47 -2.72 -33.19 9.28
C ALA A 47 -3.55 -33.66 8.06
N THR A 48 -3.25 -34.83 7.51
CA THR A 48 -4.03 -35.43 6.42
C THR A 48 -5.48 -35.70 6.84
N LYS A 49 -5.65 -36.26 8.03
CA LYS A 49 -6.98 -36.53 8.59
C LYS A 49 -7.76 -35.23 8.83
N ARG A 50 -7.08 -34.21 9.36
CA ARG A 50 -7.69 -32.89 9.63
C ARG A 50 -8.16 -32.20 8.35
N LEU A 51 -7.35 -32.24 7.28
CA LEU A 51 -7.75 -31.73 5.96
C LEU A 51 -8.96 -32.49 5.41
N ALA A 52 -8.93 -33.82 5.48
CA ALA A 52 -10.04 -34.63 5.01
C ALA A 52 -11.35 -34.34 5.76
N GLN A 53 -11.31 -34.17 7.08
CA GLN A 53 -12.47 -33.79 7.89
C GLN A 53 -13.01 -32.42 7.53
N LEU A 54 -12.12 -31.44 7.24
CA LEU A 54 -12.51 -30.10 6.79
C LEU A 54 -13.23 -30.17 5.43
N GLU A 55 -12.64 -30.87 4.45
CA GLU A 55 -13.21 -31.06 3.11
C GLU A 55 -14.55 -31.83 3.15
N GLU A 56 -14.64 -32.85 3.99
CA GLU A 56 -15.88 -33.61 4.23
C GLU A 56 -16.98 -32.75 4.83
N GLY A 57 -16.65 -31.93 5.84
CA GLY A 57 -17.60 -31.02 6.47
C GLY A 57 -18.13 -29.94 5.53
N LEU A 58 -17.36 -29.54 4.54
CA LEU A 58 -17.74 -28.56 3.51
C LEU A 58 -18.37 -29.21 2.26
N GLY A 59 -18.21 -30.53 2.07
CA GLY A 59 -18.67 -31.25 0.89
C GLY A 59 -17.88 -30.94 -0.38
N VAL A 60 -16.75 -30.27 -0.29
CA VAL A 60 -15.90 -29.86 -1.43
C VAL A 60 -14.42 -30.09 -1.13
N ARG A 61 -13.63 -30.28 -2.19
CA ARG A 61 -12.17 -30.31 -2.04
C ARG A 61 -11.60 -28.92 -2.05
N LEU A 62 -10.66 -28.66 -1.14
CA LEU A 62 -9.94 -27.39 -1.02
C LEU A 62 -8.53 -27.48 -1.61
N VAL A 63 -7.97 -28.70 -1.71
CA VAL A 63 -6.58 -28.91 -2.13
C VAL A 63 -6.52 -29.98 -3.22
N ASN A 64 -5.86 -29.67 -4.33
CA ASN A 64 -5.49 -30.63 -5.36
C ASN A 64 -4.29 -31.44 -4.88
N ARG A 65 -4.47 -32.75 -4.71
CA ARG A 65 -3.40 -33.67 -4.28
C ARG A 65 -2.62 -34.13 -5.49
N THR A 66 -1.43 -33.58 -5.73
CA THR A 66 -0.41 -34.23 -6.55
C THR A 66 0.73 -34.69 -5.64
N THR A 67 1.45 -35.73 -6.03
CA THR A 67 2.45 -36.40 -5.19
C THR A 67 3.67 -35.54 -4.81
N ARG A 68 3.81 -34.32 -5.35
CA ARG A 68 4.96 -33.43 -5.10
C ARG A 68 4.60 -32.00 -4.69
N THR A 69 3.45 -31.50 -5.07
CA THR A 69 2.99 -30.13 -4.72
C THR A 69 1.49 -30.13 -4.46
N SER A 70 1.04 -29.44 -3.43
CA SER A 70 -0.37 -29.16 -3.20
C SER A 70 -0.72 -27.78 -3.76
N SER A 71 -1.65 -27.68 -4.71
CA SER A 71 -2.25 -26.43 -5.15
C SER A 71 -3.66 -26.31 -4.58
N LEU A 72 -4.12 -25.09 -4.32
CA LEU A 72 -5.50 -24.86 -3.93
C LEU A 72 -6.45 -25.13 -5.11
N THR A 73 -7.67 -25.54 -4.82
CA THR A 73 -8.80 -25.49 -5.75
C THR A 73 -9.39 -24.06 -5.74
N PRO A 74 -10.27 -23.68 -6.68
CA PRO A 74 -11.01 -22.41 -6.59
C PRO A 74 -11.78 -22.25 -5.28
N GLU A 75 -12.36 -23.35 -4.77
CA GLU A 75 -13.02 -23.42 -3.47
C GLU A 75 -12.01 -23.23 -2.33
N GLY A 76 -10.79 -23.79 -2.47
CA GLY A 76 -9.69 -23.62 -1.54
C GLY A 76 -9.20 -22.17 -1.47
N GLU A 77 -9.09 -21.47 -2.59
CA GLU A 77 -8.75 -20.06 -2.65
C GLU A 77 -9.83 -19.21 -1.95
N THR A 78 -11.11 -19.52 -2.25
CA THR A 78 -12.25 -18.87 -1.59
C THR A 78 -12.20 -19.09 -0.08
N TYR A 79 -11.99 -20.34 0.36
CA TYR A 79 -11.90 -20.67 1.78
C TYR A 79 -10.71 -19.95 2.46
N LEU A 80 -9.55 -19.92 1.82
CA LEU A 80 -8.36 -19.21 2.33
C LEU A 80 -8.64 -17.72 2.54
N HIS A 81 -9.29 -17.10 1.57
CA HIS A 81 -9.69 -15.69 1.65
C HIS A 81 -10.57 -15.43 2.89
N TYR A 82 -11.64 -16.20 3.05
CA TYR A 82 -12.54 -16.03 4.22
C TYR A 82 -11.88 -16.44 5.53
N ALA A 83 -11.10 -17.52 5.56
CA ALA A 83 -10.39 -17.97 6.75
C ALA A 83 -9.43 -16.91 7.29
N THR A 84 -8.66 -16.29 6.40
CA THR A 84 -7.72 -15.21 6.75
C THR A 84 -8.45 -14.01 7.34
N ARG A 85 -9.59 -13.63 6.74
CA ARG A 85 -10.41 -12.51 7.22
C ARG A 85 -11.02 -12.79 8.59
N ILE A 86 -11.62 -13.98 8.79
CA ILE A 86 -12.25 -14.36 10.07
C ILE A 86 -11.21 -14.39 11.18
N LEU A 87 -10.03 -14.95 10.94
CA LEU A 87 -8.95 -14.98 11.93
C LEU A 87 -8.46 -13.56 12.29
N ALA A 88 -8.40 -12.66 11.32
CA ALA A 88 -8.08 -11.26 11.58
C ALA A 88 -9.14 -10.59 12.45
N GLU A 89 -10.43 -10.81 12.16
CA GLU A 89 -11.56 -10.27 12.94
C GLU A 89 -11.60 -10.84 14.38
N LEU A 90 -11.26 -12.13 14.55
CA LEU A 90 -11.11 -12.73 15.88
C LEU A 90 -9.99 -12.07 16.69
N GLY A 91 -8.85 -11.83 16.08
CA GLY A 91 -7.73 -11.11 16.71
C GLY A 91 -8.11 -9.66 17.06
N GLU A 92 -8.86 -8.97 16.18
CA GLU A 92 -9.37 -7.62 16.45
C GLU A 92 -10.34 -7.60 17.62
N MET A 93 -11.22 -8.60 17.73
CA MET A 93 -12.15 -8.75 18.86
C MET A 93 -11.38 -8.95 20.17
N GLU A 94 -10.36 -9.85 20.19
CA GLU A 94 -9.53 -10.07 21.38
C GLU A 94 -8.79 -8.78 21.77
N ASP A 95 -8.22 -8.05 20.82
CA ASP A 95 -7.53 -6.79 21.06
C ASP A 95 -8.50 -5.70 21.57
N ALA A 96 -9.73 -5.64 21.04
CA ALA A 96 -10.76 -4.70 21.48
C ALA A 96 -11.20 -4.96 22.92
N VAL A 97 -11.35 -6.23 23.30
CA VAL A 97 -11.72 -6.64 24.65
C VAL A 97 -10.56 -6.44 25.64
N ALA A 98 -9.32 -6.70 25.22
CA ALA A 98 -8.11 -6.49 26.03
C ALA A 98 -7.80 -4.99 26.25
N GLY A 99 -8.43 -4.09 25.49
CA GLY A 99 -8.28 -2.64 25.59
C GLY A 99 -6.91 -2.13 25.11
N THR A 100 -6.58 -0.86 25.45
CA THR A 100 -5.34 -0.18 25.05
C THR A 100 -4.04 -0.82 25.56
N ARG A 101 -4.11 -1.90 26.31
CA ARG A 101 -2.96 -2.61 26.89
C ARG A 101 -2.48 -3.80 26.05
N SER A 102 -3.17 -4.13 24.92
CA SER A 102 -2.71 -5.24 24.09
C SER A 102 -1.40 -4.91 23.42
N VAL A 103 -0.40 -5.78 23.58
CA VAL A 103 0.86 -5.71 22.84
C VAL A 103 0.55 -5.98 21.37
N PRO A 104 0.95 -5.10 20.42
CA PRO A 104 0.69 -5.33 19.00
C PRO A 104 1.27 -6.67 18.55
N ARG A 105 0.46 -7.52 17.94
CA ARG A 105 0.85 -8.86 17.48
C ARG A 105 0.07 -9.29 16.23
N GLY A 106 0.59 -10.29 15.55
CA GLY A 106 -0.03 -10.87 14.36
C GLY A 106 0.38 -10.16 13.07
N ARG A 107 -0.26 -10.50 11.95
CA ARG A 107 0.11 -10.01 10.62
C ARG A 107 -0.52 -8.68 10.30
N LEU A 108 0.28 -7.75 9.80
CA LEU A 108 -0.11 -6.45 9.28
C LEU A 108 0.22 -6.38 7.79
N THR A 109 -0.80 -6.28 6.94
CA THR A 109 -0.62 -6.13 5.49
C THR A 109 -0.73 -4.65 5.12
N VAL A 110 0.37 -4.09 4.63
CA VAL A 110 0.50 -2.69 4.23
C VAL A 110 0.69 -2.61 2.74
N ASN A 111 -0.10 -1.80 2.06
CA ASN A 111 0.08 -1.52 0.65
C ASN A 111 0.58 -0.09 0.44
N ALA A 112 1.54 0.12 -0.48
CA ALA A 112 2.06 1.43 -0.81
C ALA A 112 2.35 1.55 -2.31
N SER A 113 2.47 2.80 -2.82
CA SER A 113 2.90 3.04 -4.21
C SER A 113 4.36 2.61 -4.42
N LEU A 114 4.69 2.19 -5.64
CA LEU A 114 5.98 1.56 -5.98
C LEU A 114 7.21 2.36 -5.49
N GLY A 115 7.41 3.56 -5.97
CA GLY A 115 8.61 4.35 -5.67
C GLY A 115 8.68 4.77 -4.20
N PHE A 116 7.60 5.37 -3.66
CA PHE A 116 7.54 5.78 -2.26
C PHE A 116 7.62 4.60 -1.30
N GLY A 117 6.98 3.48 -1.67
CA GLY A 117 7.04 2.24 -0.92
C GLY A 117 8.46 1.73 -0.74
N ARG A 118 9.26 1.72 -1.83
CA ARG A 118 10.67 1.27 -1.78
C ARG A 118 11.56 2.22 -1.00
N THR A 119 11.43 3.51 -1.24
CA THR A 119 12.42 4.49 -0.74
C THR A 119 12.10 5.03 0.64
N ALA A 120 10.83 5.18 1.01
CA ALA A 120 10.40 5.76 2.27
C ALA A 120 9.75 4.74 3.21
N ILE A 121 8.83 3.90 2.70
CA ILE A 121 8.04 3.02 3.57
C ILE A 121 8.83 1.77 3.99
N ALA A 122 9.59 1.15 3.09
CA ALA A 122 10.35 -0.06 3.44
C ALA A 122 11.35 0.15 4.61
N PRO A 123 12.12 1.26 4.68
CA PRO A 123 12.94 1.56 5.86
C PRO A 123 12.12 1.74 7.14
N ILE A 124 10.94 2.39 7.05
CA ILE A 124 10.04 2.57 8.20
C ILE A 124 9.49 1.24 8.68
N VAL A 125 9.07 0.35 7.76
CA VAL A 125 8.63 -1.02 8.07
C VAL A 125 9.75 -1.80 8.77
N SER A 126 11.00 -1.67 8.33
CA SER A 126 12.15 -2.30 8.97
C SER A 126 12.33 -1.82 10.43
N GLY A 127 12.25 -0.51 10.66
CA GLY A 127 12.31 0.05 12.01
C GLY A 127 11.13 -0.37 12.89
N PHE A 128 9.93 -0.44 12.30
CA PHE A 128 8.73 -0.91 13.00
C PHE A 128 8.85 -2.38 13.42
N ALA A 129 9.29 -3.26 12.52
CA ALA A 129 9.46 -4.69 12.80
C ALA A 129 10.50 -4.92 13.93
N ALA A 130 11.56 -4.13 13.98
CA ALA A 130 12.54 -4.19 15.06
C ALA A 130 11.94 -3.75 16.42
N ARG A 131 11.04 -2.74 16.43
CA ARG A 131 10.40 -2.24 17.65
C ARG A 131 9.26 -3.14 18.14
N TYR A 132 8.57 -3.82 17.21
CA TYR A 132 7.40 -4.67 17.50
C TYR A 132 7.59 -6.09 16.95
N PRO A 133 8.44 -6.91 17.58
CA PRO A 133 8.87 -8.22 17.04
C PRO A 133 7.75 -9.27 16.95
N GLN A 134 6.60 -9.02 17.58
CA GLN A 134 5.43 -9.90 17.49
C GLN A 134 4.50 -9.55 16.33
N VAL A 135 4.82 -8.48 15.57
CA VAL A 135 4.07 -8.09 14.36
C VAL A 135 4.82 -8.56 13.12
N GLU A 136 4.18 -9.42 12.34
CA GLU A 136 4.65 -9.81 11.01
C GLU A 136 4.13 -8.77 10.00
N VAL A 137 5.01 -7.98 9.37
CA VAL A 137 4.61 -7.00 8.38
C VAL A 137 4.79 -7.54 6.97
N GLN A 138 3.72 -7.54 6.18
CA GLN A 138 3.78 -7.74 4.74
C GLN A 138 3.61 -6.39 4.05
N LEU A 139 4.60 -6.00 3.25
CA LEU A 139 4.57 -4.79 2.44
C LEU A 139 4.39 -5.14 0.98
N ASP A 140 3.23 -4.78 0.43
CA ASP A 140 2.89 -4.98 -0.98
C ASP A 140 2.93 -3.64 -1.73
N LEU A 141 3.65 -3.59 -2.85
CA LEU A 141 3.81 -2.37 -3.63
C LEU A 141 3.03 -2.44 -4.94
N SER A 142 2.17 -1.44 -5.16
CA SER A 142 1.34 -1.36 -6.36
C SER A 142 0.89 0.08 -6.64
N ASP A 143 0.97 0.51 -7.91
CA ASP A 143 0.36 1.76 -8.36
C ASP A 143 -1.06 1.56 -8.93
N ARG A 144 -1.59 0.34 -8.87
CA ARG A 144 -2.98 0.07 -9.21
C ARG A 144 -3.88 0.32 -8.00
N PRO A 145 -5.13 0.78 -8.23
CA PRO A 145 -6.14 0.77 -7.19
C PRO A 145 -6.28 -0.62 -6.58
N VAL A 146 -6.39 -0.70 -5.26
CA VAL A 146 -6.58 -1.95 -4.51
C VAL A 146 -7.90 -1.86 -3.75
N ASP A 147 -8.62 -2.97 -3.68
CA ASP A 147 -9.77 -3.11 -2.78
C ASP A 147 -9.27 -3.63 -1.43
N LEU A 148 -9.14 -2.74 -0.44
CA LEU A 148 -8.56 -3.08 0.86
C LEU A 148 -9.27 -4.26 1.53
N VAL A 149 -10.59 -4.34 1.37
CA VAL A 149 -11.39 -5.40 2.01
C VAL A 149 -11.27 -6.71 1.25
N ALA A 150 -11.43 -6.66 -0.08
CA ALA A 150 -11.35 -7.85 -0.91
C ALA A 150 -9.93 -8.45 -0.95
N ASP A 151 -8.91 -7.59 -0.95
CA ASP A 151 -7.50 -8.02 -1.02
C ASP A 151 -6.89 -8.33 0.36
N GLY A 152 -7.67 -8.17 1.45
CA GLY A 152 -7.19 -8.43 2.82
C GLY A 152 -6.08 -7.49 3.28
N ILE A 153 -6.09 -6.25 2.80
CA ILE A 153 -5.11 -5.21 3.12
C ILE A 153 -5.58 -4.42 4.34
N ASP A 154 -4.77 -4.35 5.39
CA ASP A 154 -5.10 -3.60 6.60
C ASP A 154 -4.97 -2.09 6.39
N LEU A 155 -3.92 -1.65 5.68
CA LEU A 155 -3.58 -0.26 5.46
C LEU A 155 -3.08 -0.03 4.03
N ALA A 156 -3.51 1.07 3.39
CA ALA A 156 -2.88 1.56 2.17
C ALA A 156 -2.31 2.96 2.37
N ILE A 157 -1.11 3.19 1.83
CA ILE A 157 -0.41 4.47 1.88
C ILE A 157 -0.46 5.06 0.47
N ARG A 158 -1.17 6.17 0.31
CA ARG A 158 -1.50 6.74 -1.00
C ARG A 158 -1.34 8.26 -1.03
N PHE A 159 -0.97 8.77 -2.19
CA PHE A 159 -0.98 10.19 -2.50
C PHE A 159 -2.31 10.61 -3.14
N GLY A 160 -2.81 11.78 -2.74
CA GLY A 160 -4.01 12.37 -3.30
C GLY A 160 -5.31 11.95 -2.62
N ALA A 161 -6.40 12.56 -3.05
CA ALA A 161 -7.73 12.30 -2.50
C ALA A 161 -8.25 10.91 -2.91
N LEU A 162 -8.95 10.27 -2.00
CA LEU A 162 -9.57 8.97 -2.22
C LEU A 162 -11.08 9.13 -2.39
N PRO A 163 -11.65 8.59 -3.46
CA PRO A 163 -13.06 8.74 -3.74
C PRO A 163 -13.99 7.83 -2.93
N ASP A 164 -13.45 6.84 -2.21
CA ASP A 164 -14.28 5.81 -1.55
C ASP A 164 -14.66 6.21 -0.12
N GLN A 165 -15.95 6.53 0.07
CA GLN A 165 -16.54 6.92 1.37
C GLN A 165 -16.57 5.77 2.41
N ARG A 166 -16.33 4.52 2.01
CA ARG A 166 -16.25 3.36 2.91
C ARG A 166 -14.92 3.28 3.64
N LEU A 167 -13.97 4.11 3.25
CA LEU A 167 -12.62 4.13 3.80
C LEU A 167 -12.41 5.36 4.68
N VAL A 168 -11.60 5.20 5.71
CA VAL A 168 -11.08 6.30 6.51
C VAL A 168 -9.73 6.71 5.94
N ALA A 169 -9.54 8.01 5.73
CA ALA A 169 -8.28 8.57 5.28
C ALA A 169 -7.71 9.49 6.36
N ARG A 170 -6.53 9.14 6.91
CA ARG A 170 -5.76 10.00 7.83
C ARG A 170 -4.60 10.61 7.05
N ARG A 171 -4.58 11.95 6.96
CA ARG A 171 -3.45 12.66 6.38
C ARG A 171 -2.21 12.51 7.27
N ILE A 172 -1.10 12.11 6.67
CA ILE A 172 0.18 11.90 7.34
C ILE A 172 1.15 13.04 7.04
N MET A 173 1.22 13.46 5.76
CA MET A 173 2.21 14.45 5.31
C MET A 173 1.63 15.30 4.18
N SER A 174 1.92 16.59 4.18
CA SER A 174 1.68 17.45 3.02
C SER A 174 2.70 17.15 1.93
N ASN A 175 2.28 17.17 0.67
CA ASN A 175 3.15 16.94 -0.46
C ASN A 175 2.79 17.86 -1.62
N ARG A 176 3.81 18.58 -2.13
CA ARG A 176 3.71 19.39 -3.35
C ARG A 176 4.40 18.65 -4.49
N ARG A 177 3.97 18.91 -5.72
CA ARG A 177 4.62 18.39 -6.92
C ARG A 177 5.00 19.55 -7.82
N PHE A 178 6.22 19.50 -8.30
CA PHE A 178 6.82 20.53 -9.15
C PHE A 178 7.21 19.97 -10.52
N LEU A 179 7.27 20.87 -11.49
CA LEU A 179 7.88 20.57 -12.77
C LEU A 179 9.40 20.69 -12.61
N CYS A 180 10.13 19.73 -13.15
CA CYS A 180 11.59 19.71 -13.08
C CYS A 180 12.21 19.14 -14.36
N ALA A 181 13.44 19.52 -14.63
CA ALA A 181 14.25 18.97 -15.71
C ALA A 181 15.73 19.02 -15.35
N ALA A 182 16.56 18.19 -15.99
CA ALA A 182 18.01 18.30 -15.85
C ALA A 182 18.53 19.59 -16.54
N PRO A 183 19.52 20.29 -15.96
CA PRO A 183 20.11 21.48 -16.57
C PRO A 183 20.54 21.26 -18.04
N ARG A 184 21.16 20.12 -18.33
CA ARG A 184 21.57 19.75 -19.68
C ARG A 184 20.44 19.67 -20.72
N TYR A 185 19.20 19.35 -20.24
CA TYR A 185 18.01 19.40 -21.11
C TYR A 185 17.62 20.84 -21.39
N LEU A 186 17.60 21.68 -20.35
CA LEU A 186 17.24 23.10 -20.46
C LEU A 186 18.25 23.90 -21.30
N GLU A 187 19.53 23.58 -21.21
CA GLU A 187 20.59 24.18 -22.04
C GLU A 187 20.38 23.92 -23.55
N ARG A 188 19.85 22.75 -23.91
CA ARG A 188 19.63 22.36 -25.32
C ARG A 188 18.28 22.81 -25.86
N HIS A 189 17.25 22.89 -25.01
CA HIS A 189 15.88 23.10 -25.45
C HIS A 189 15.27 24.41 -24.95
N GLY A 190 16.01 25.18 -24.16
CA GLY A 190 15.51 26.36 -23.46
C GLY A 190 14.74 26.03 -22.19
N THR A 191 14.52 27.05 -21.36
CA THR A 191 13.69 26.95 -20.14
C THR A 191 12.32 27.52 -20.46
N PRO A 192 11.21 26.75 -20.25
CA PRO A 192 9.87 27.28 -20.46
C PRO A 192 9.59 28.44 -19.51
N ALA A 193 9.07 29.56 -20.04
CA ALA A 193 8.72 30.75 -19.30
C ALA A 193 7.23 30.78 -18.88
N ARG A 194 6.38 30.10 -19.64
CA ARG A 194 4.94 30.01 -19.42
C ARG A 194 4.43 28.60 -19.73
N LEU A 195 3.24 28.26 -19.25
CA LEU A 195 2.66 26.93 -19.37
C LEU A 195 2.50 26.48 -20.84
N ALA A 196 2.16 27.40 -21.75
CA ALA A 196 2.00 27.10 -23.17
C ALA A 196 3.31 26.61 -23.83
N ASP A 197 4.48 26.99 -23.31
CA ASP A 197 5.77 26.60 -23.87
C ASP A 197 6.03 25.09 -23.71
N LEU A 198 5.35 24.41 -22.77
CA LEU A 198 5.45 22.96 -22.59
C LEU A 198 5.05 22.17 -23.85
N ALA A 199 4.25 22.74 -24.74
CA ALA A 199 3.88 22.12 -26.01
C ALA A 199 5.10 21.90 -26.95
N ALA A 200 6.16 22.72 -26.80
CA ALA A 200 7.41 22.59 -27.55
C ALA A 200 8.45 21.70 -26.86
N HIS A 201 8.20 21.26 -25.63
CA HIS A 201 9.12 20.44 -24.88
C HIS A 201 8.75 18.95 -24.90
N GLN A 202 9.77 18.09 -24.73
CA GLN A 202 9.54 16.69 -24.40
C GLN A 202 9.16 16.60 -22.91
N CYS A 203 8.04 15.96 -22.64
CA CYS A 203 7.55 15.74 -21.28
C CYS A 203 7.57 14.25 -20.95
N ILE A 204 8.06 13.90 -19.78
CA ILE A 204 8.09 12.52 -19.29
C ILE A 204 6.78 12.27 -18.55
N ILE A 205 6.01 11.27 -18.99
CA ILE A 205 4.66 11.02 -18.47
C ILE A 205 4.74 9.94 -17.41
N HIS A 206 4.61 10.35 -16.14
CA HIS A 206 4.41 9.43 -15.04
C HIS A 206 2.92 9.15 -14.90
N ARG A 207 2.50 7.93 -15.25
CA ARG A 207 1.10 7.50 -15.18
C ARG A 207 0.79 7.00 -13.78
N GLN A 208 -0.09 7.70 -13.08
CA GLN A 208 -0.64 7.27 -11.80
C GLN A 208 -2.15 7.09 -11.97
N ASN A 209 -2.69 5.95 -11.53
CA ASN A 209 -4.10 5.63 -11.67
C ASN A 209 -4.60 5.73 -13.14
N ASP A 210 -5.90 5.95 -13.32
CA ASP A 210 -6.55 6.10 -14.63
C ASP A 210 -6.51 7.55 -15.16
N GLU A 211 -5.52 8.35 -14.78
CA GLU A 211 -5.38 9.71 -15.28
C GLU A 211 -5.18 9.73 -16.80
N ALA A 212 -5.80 10.73 -17.46
CA ALA A 212 -5.71 10.88 -18.90
C ALA A 212 -4.23 11.06 -19.32
N HIS A 213 -3.79 10.26 -20.28
CA HIS A 213 -2.41 10.26 -20.75
C HIS A 213 -1.98 11.63 -21.27
N GLY A 214 -0.92 12.19 -20.68
CA GLY A 214 -0.34 13.47 -21.13
C GLY A 214 -1.19 14.70 -20.82
N VAL A 215 -2.08 14.64 -19.82
CA VAL A 215 -2.83 15.79 -19.34
C VAL A 215 -2.35 16.18 -17.96
N TRP A 216 -1.73 17.35 -17.84
CA TRP A 216 -1.28 17.87 -16.55
C TRP A 216 -2.24 18.96 -16.06
N ARG A 217 -2.66 18.85 -14.81
CA ARG A 217 -3.45 19.86 -14.11
C ARG A 217 -2.50 20.57 -13.15
N LEU A 218 -2.32 21.85 -13.35
CA LEU A 218 -1.35 22.68 -12.62
C LEU A 218 -2.08 23.87 -12.03
N GLU A 219 -1.73 24.23 -10.81
CA GLU A 219 -2.34 25.32 -10.05
C GLU A 219 -1.34 26.46 -9.94
N CYS A 220 -1.82 27.67 -10.22
CA CYS A 220 -1.12 28.93 -10.02
C CYS A 220 -2.12 29.94 -9.42
N ASP A 221 -1.78 30.55 -8.29
CA ASP A 221 -2.63 31.56 -7.61
C ASP A 221 -4.09 31.13 -7.40
N GLY A 222 -4.28 29.85 -6.99
CA GLY A 222 -5.60 29.29 -6.72
C GLY A 222 -6.42 28.94 -7.98
N ARG A 223 -5.85 29.09 -9.18
CA ARG A 223 -6.48 28.72 -10.44
C ARG A 223 -5.83 27.47 -11.01
N VAL A 224 -6.64 26.45 -11.32
CA VAL A 224 -6.18 25.23 -11.95
C VAL A 224 -6.25 25.36 -13.47
N GLU A 225 -5.10 25.26 -14.10
CA GLU A 225 -4.98 25.22 -15.56
C GLU A 225 -4.68 23.80 -16.02
N THR A 226 -5.21 23.42 -17.17
CA THR A 226 -4.98 22.10 -17.76
C THR A 226 -4.16 22.26 -19.03
N VAL A 227 -3.04 21.55 -19.10
CA VAL A 227 -2.16 21.54 -20.28
C VAL A 227 -2.00 20.12 -20.81
N LYS A 228 -2.14 19.98 -22.12
CA LYS A 228 -1.82 18.73 -22.83
C LYS A 228 -0.35 18.74 -23.21
N VAL A 229 0.39 17.77 -22.71
CA VAL A 229 1.82 17.60 -22.95
C VAL A 229 2.09 16.36 -23.80
N GLN A 230 3.23 16.34 -24.47
CA GLN A 230 3.65 15.24 -25.31
C GLN A 230 5.08 14.81 -24.94
N GLY A 231 5.36 13.53 -25.11
CA GLY A 231 6.69 13.00 -24.88
C GLY A 231 6.80 11.55 -25.30
N ARG A 232 8.03 11.10 -25.51
CA ARG A 232 8.34 9.75 -26.00
C ARG A 232 8.44 8.72 -24.89
N LEU A 233 8.51 9.17 -23.62
CA LEU A 233 8.75 8.33 -22.47
C LEU A 233 7.57 8.42 -21.50
N ALA A 234 7.04 7.26 -21.14
CA ALA A 234 5.96 7.13 -20.16
C ALA A 234 6.21 5.88 -19.30
N SER A 235 5.99 5.99 -18.00
CA SER A 235 6.05 4.86 -17.04
C SER A 235 5.02 5.03 -15.96
N ASN A 236 4.57 3.92 -15.38
CA ASN A 236 3.84 3.91 -14.11
C ASN A 236 4.76 3.87 -12.89
N ASP A 237 6.08 3.70 -13.11
CA ASP A 237 7.09 3.74 -12.07
C ASP A 237 7.76 5.12 -12.04
N GLY A 238 7.57 5.83 -10.90
CA GLY A 238 8.10 7.17 -10.74
C GLY A 238 9.61 7.25 -10.66
N ASP A 239 10.30 6.19 -10.24
CA ASP A 239 11.78 6.17 -10.16
C ASP A 239 12.38 6.04 -11.56
N ILE A 240 11.74 5.25 -12.42
CA ILE A 240 12.11 5.17 -13.85
C ILE A 240 11.92 6.53 -14.52
N ALA A 241 10.75 7.18 -14.30
CA ALA A 241 10.48 8.50 -14.85
C ALA A 241 11.50 9.56 -14.37
N LEU A 242 11.85 9.50 -13.09
CA LEU A 242 12.86 10.38 -12.48
C LEU A 242 14.27 10.12 -13.08
N GLY A 243 14.64 8.86 -13.28
CA GLY A 243 15.89 8.49 -13.96
C GLY A 243 15.98 9.14 -15.34
N TRP A 244 14.92 9.04 -16.14
CA TRP A 244 14.89 9.70 -17.46
C TRP A 244 14.98 11.23 -17.41
N ALA A 245 14.36 11.86 -16.39
CA ALA A 245 14.51 13.31 -16.19
C ALA A 245 15.97 13.68 -15.85
N LEU A 246 16.59 12.93 -14.94
CA LEU A 246 18.02 13.06 -14.61
C LEU A 246 18.91 12.81 -15.81
N ASP A 247 18.53 11.94 -16.73
CA ASP A 247 19.20 11.69 -17.99
C ASP A 247 18.93 12.74 -19.08
N GLY A 248 18.16 13.78 -18.77
CA GLY A 248 17.91 14.92 -19.65
C GLY A 248 17.00 14.60 -20.83
N HIS A 249 16.06 13.68 -20.65
CA HIS A 249 15.09 13.32 -21.69
C HIS A 249 13.86 14.22 -21.74
N GLY A 250 13.66 15.09 -20.74
CA GLY A 250 12.51 16.00 -20.75
C GLY A 250 12.15 16.58 -19.40
N ILE A 251 10.99 17.24 -19.38
CA ILE A 251 10.37 17.81 -18.19
C ILE A 251 9.48 16.77 -17.53
N LEU A 252 9.55 16.65 -16.20
CA LEU A 252 8.77 15.72 -15.38
C LEU A 252 8.04 16.50 -14.29
N VAL A 253 6.82 16.06 -13.93
CA VAL A 253 6.14 16.47 -12.68
C VAL A 253 6.45 15.44 -11.61
N ARG A 254 7.02 15.89 -10.47
CA ARG A 254 7.45 14.98 -9.41
C ARG A 254 7.24 15.58 -8.02
N SER A 255 7.05 14.72 -7.02
CA SER A 255 6.88 15.07 -5.62
C SER A 255 8.12 15.72 -5.02
N GLU A 256 7.90 16.75 -4.21
CA GLU A 256 8.95 17.53 -3.53
C GLU A 256 9.89 16.65 -2.69
N TRP A 257 9.35 15.70 -1.95
CA TRP A 257 10.13 14.81 -1.09
C TRP A 257 11.20 14.02 -1.86
N ASP A 258 10.94 13.71 -3.13
CA ASP A 258 11.84 12.95 -4.00
C ASP A 258 12.80 13.85 -4.77
N LEU A 259 12.35 15.06 -5.12
CA LEU A 259 13.12 16.04 -5.86
C LEU A 259 14.20 16.74 -5.04
N ALA A 260 13.98 16.97 -3.75
CA ALA A 260 14.78 17.87 -2.93
C ALA A 260 16.27 17.62 -3.05
N ARG A 261 16.72 16.38 -2.89
CA ARG A 261 18.13 15.98 -3.01
C ARG A 261 18.77 16.25 -4.38
N TYR A 262 17.97 16.19 -5.44
CA TYR A 262 18.46 16.43 -6.80
C TYR A 262 18.47 17.90 -7.16
N VAL A 263 17.57 18.69 -6.60
CA VAL A 263 17.57 20.15 -6.72
C VAL A 263 18.72 20.75 -5.91
N GLU A 264 18.93 20.29 -4.69
CA GLU A 264 20.06 20.71 -3.83
C GLU A 264 21.41 20.40 -4.47
N SER A 265 21.56 19.23 -5.10
CA SER A 265 22.79 18.83 -5.81
C SER A 265 22.93 19.44 -7.21
N GLY A 266 21.97 20.24 -7.68
CA GLY A 266 21.99 20.85 -9.00
C GLY A 266 21.77 19.88 -10.17
N ARG A 267 21.42 18.62 -9.90
CA ARG A 267 21.14 17.62 -10.93
C ARG A 267 19.78 17.80 -11.63
N LEU A 268 18.83 18.43 -10.92
CA LEU A 268 17.55 18.87 -11.47
C LEU A 268 17.33 20.34 -11.12
N ALA A 269 16.66 21.05 -12.01
CA ALA A 269 16.18 22.41 -11.79
C ALA A 269 14.66 22.42 -11.82
N ILE A 270 14.04 23.22 -10.96
CA ILE A 270 12.61 23.49 -11.01
C ILE A 270 12.33 24.42 -12.18
N VAL A 271 11.35 24.08 -12.97
CA VAL A 271 10.84 24.94 -14.07
C VAL A 271 9.42 25.38 -13.75
N LEU A 272 9.04 26.59 -14.17
CA LEU A 272 7.73 27.20 -13.89
C LEU A 272 7.37 27.09 -12.38
N PRO A 273 8.20 27.63 -11.46
CA PRO A 273 8.07 27.42 -10.03
C PRO A 273 6.75 27.93 -9.43
N GLN A 274 6.06 28.83 -10.13
CA GLN A 274 4.74 29.35 -9.76
C GLN A 274 3.62 28.31 -9.98
N TYR A 275 3.87 27.28 -10.79
CA TYR A 275 2.94 26.21 -11.04
C TYR A 275 3.26 24.98 -10.20
N VAL A 276 2.25 24.49 -9.47
CA VAL A 276 2.31 23.24 -8.73
C VAL A 276 1.17 22.32 -9.17
N GLN A 277 1.37 21.03 -9.12
CA GLN A 277 0.24 20.12 -9.28
C GLN A 277 -0.65 20.22 -8.04
N PRO A 278 -2.01 20.26 -8.17
CA PRO A 278 -2.91 20.30 -7.02
C PRO A 278 -2.53 19.29 -5.95
N ALA A 279 -2.74 19.68 -4.70
CA ALA A 279 -2.25 18.98 -3.53
C ALA A 279 -2.45 17.47 -3.62
N ALA A 280 -1.36 16.75 -3.53
CA ALA A 280 -1.33 15.30 -3.46
C ALA A 280 -0.71 14.87 -2.13
N ASP A 281 -1.34 15.28 -1.02
CA ASP A 281 -0.93 14.91 0.32
C ASP A 281 -0.86 13.40 0.48
N LEU A 282 -0.04 12.93 1.41
CA LEU A 282 0.08 11.52 1.75
C LEU A 282 -0.97 11.15 2.78
N PHE A 283 -1.73 10.12 2.49
CA PHE A 283 -2.74 9.56 3.38
C PHE A 283 -2.43 8.10 3.71
N VAL A 284 -2.73 7.71 4.92
CA VAL A 284 -3.00 6.31 5.27
C VAL A 284 -4.50 6.08 5.18
N VAL A 285 -4.86 5.05 4.46
CA VAL A 285 -6.23 4.66 4.18
C VAL A 285 -6.48 3.29 4.75
N TYR A 286 -7.62 3.11 5.40
CA TYR A 286 -8.03 1.85 5.99
C TYR A 286 -9.54 1.70 6.00
N PRO A 287 -10.08 0.47 6.05
CA PRO A 287 -11.52 0.25 6.12
C PRO A 287 -12.13 0.91 7.36
N ASN A 288 -13.32 1.51 7.18
CA ASN A 288 -14.08 2.07 8.31
C ASN A 288 -14.69 0.94 9.12
N ARG A 289 -13.93 0.42 10.09
CA ARG A 289 -14.36 -0.59 11.05
C ARG A 289 -14.59 0.08 12.41
N GLN A 290 -15.52 -0.44 13.21
CA GLN A 290 -15.79 0.09 14.56
C GLN A 290 -14.55 0.03 15.46
N HIS A 291 -13.64 -0.92 15.22
CA HIS A 291 -12.41 -1.09 15.99
C HIS A 291 -11.24 -1.37 15.05
N GLN A 292 -10.27 -0.49 15.07
CA GLN A 292 -9.01 -0.68 14.37
C GLN A 292 -8.09 -1.58 15.21
N SER A 293 -7.42 -2.56 14.59
CA SER A 293 -6.50 -3.44 15.30
C SER A 293 -5.35 -2.67 15.97
N ALA A 294 -4.88 -3.15 17.13
CA ALA A 294 -3.78 -2.50 17.86
C ALA A 294 -2.52 -2.36 16.99
N ARG A 295 -2.18 -3.38 16.17
CA ARG A 295 -1.05 -3.34 15.25
C ARG A 295 -1.18 -2.28 14.17
N ALA A 296 -2.38 -2.10 13.60
CA ALA A 296 -2.62 -1.08 12.58
C ALA A 296 -2.53 0.34 13.17
N ARG A 297 -3.16 0.57 14.32
CA ARG A 297 -3.10 1.86 15.03
C ARG A 297 -1.68 2.25 15.37
N VAL A 298 -0.91 1.35 15.99
CA VAL A 298 0.47 1.61 16.38
C VAL A 298 1.37 1.83 15.17
N PHE A 299 1.13 1.13 14.05
CA PHE A 299 1.87 1.37 12.81
C PHE A 299 1.55 2.74 12.21
N ILE A 300 0.29 3.18 12.21
CA ILE A 300 -0.10 4.52 11.73
C ILE A 300 0.56 5.61 12.55
N ASP A 301 0.60 5.45 13.88
CA ASP A 301 1.24 6.43 14.76
C ASP A 301 2.76 6.43 14.58
N PHE A 302 3.38 5.26 14.45
CA PHE A 302 4.80 5.14 14.13
C PHE A 302 5.13 5.76 12.77
N LEU A 303 4.32 5.53 11.75
CA LEU A 303 4.47 6.12 10.43
C LEU A 303 4.38 7.66 10.50
N ALA A 304 3.39 8.19 11.24
CA ALA A 304 3.21 9.62 11.44
C ALA A 304 4.40 10.25 12.20
N GLU A 305 4.98 9.54 13.17
CA GLU A 305 6.18 9.95 13.89
C GLU A 305 7.40 10.03 12.94
N GLN A 306 7.56 9.04 12.05
CA GLN A 306 8.71 8.99 11.13
C GLN A 306 8.60 9.96 9.94
N LEU A 307 7.38 10.18 9.44
CA LEU A 307 7.08 11.06 8.30
C LEU A 307 6.49 12.42 8.72
N GLY A 308 6.17 12.58 10.02
CA GLY A 308 5.58 13.80 10.56
C GLY A 308 6.41 15.05 10.25
N PRO A 309 5.97 16.26 10.66
CA PRO A 309 6.57 17.53 10.26
C PRO A 309 7.96 17.73 10.89
N GLY A 310 8.85 16.78 10.63
CA GLY A 310 10.26 17.03 10.63
C GLY A 310 10.57 18.09 9.55
N PRO A 311 11.75 18.67 9.49
CA PRO A 311 12.18 19.48 8.37
C PRO A 311 12.30 18.57 7.12
N GLY A 312 11.17 18.02 6.67
CA GLY A 312 11.05 17.35 5.39
C GLY A 312 11.54 18.36 4.37
N ALA A 313 12.45 17.92 3.53
CA ALA A 313 13.15 18.72 2.53
C ALA A 313 12.16 19.60 1.76
N GLN A 314 11.82 20.75 2.34
CA GLN A 314 11.08 21.78 1.63
C GLN A 314 12.06 22.41 0.64
N ILE A 315 11.78 22.23 -0.64
CA ILE A 315 12.52 22.95 -1.68
C ILE A 315 12.33 24.43 -1.41
N ARG A 316 13.39 25.10 -0.97
CA ARG A 316 13.42 26.56 -0.90
C ARG A 316 13.49 27.05 -2.34
N LEU A 317 12.33 27.40 -2.89
CA LEU A 317 12.27 28.11 -4.17
C LEU A 317 13.02 29.43 -3.96
N ARG A 318 14.19 29.58 -4.58
CA ARG A 318 14.82 30.89 -4.66
C ARG A 318 13.88 31.76 -5.50
N SER A 319 13.40 32.86 -4.93
CA SER A 319 12.71 33.88 -5.72
C SER A 319 13.58 34.24 -6.91
N PRO A 320 13.01 34.33 -8.12
CA PRO A 320 13.77 34.87 -9.26
C PRO A 320 14.24 36.28 -8.89
N ALA A 321 15.52 36.56 -9.08
CA ALA A 321 16.12 37.88 -8.95
C ALA A 321 15.61 38.80 -10.06
#